data_6dc7c2c4d00d36213ca37a010ce6efad
#
_entry.id   6dc7c2c4d00d36213ca37a010ce6efad
#
_cell.length_a   1.000
_cell.length_b   1.000
_cell.length_c   1.000
_cell.angle_alpha   90.00
_cell.angle_beta   90.00
_cell.angle_gamma   90.00
#
_symmetry.space_group_name_H-M   'P 1'
#
loop_
_entity.id
_entity.type
_entity.pdbx_description
1 polymer ?
#
loop_
_entity_poly.entity_id
_entity_poly.type
_entity_poly.pdbx_seq_one_letter_code
_entity_poly.pdbx_strand_id
1 'polypeptide(L)'
;MLSAVISMEPHLDDLPRSNEDLLSVGAAHASDLQALCNDVTAMIFPSAMAPPTEETISAVTRKLVALVTDIEARLLGHDPQVSTASPQTWPVLAQSGFLRQADLIDYMLARVAEDRLEEKLATSTRHLPAQLLNHPDPNVAEAAQTLLAADSLYRRARGYSYQALRPELLHQLCWRLVAAIEVDNGKRDIAVIASVRALLSEYDEGRTAQAAALKLSHFLGNERRSDLLDPNTAGLHLFVAHIANELEIDQDHVFQLIDIGSSAPFVIMLRAVGIDAERAMAIIYLFKTFALTPRDIGLFDRGFAKLEQDIAKAEVRRWAYARGQFLMFPHSGKPGAC
;
A
#
# COMPACT_ATOMS: atom_id res chain seq x y z
N MET A 1 -0.98 40.14 -4.72
CA MET A 1 -2.35 39.69 -4.59
C MET A 1 -2.49 38.94 -3.25
N LEU A 2 -2.59 39.73 -2.19
CA LEU A 2 -2.79 39.26 -0.82
C LEU A 2 -4.02 40.01 -0.32
N SER A 3 -5.20 39.44 -0.56
CA SER A 3 -6.41 39.99 0.04
C SER A 3 -7.55 38.98 -0.14
N ALA A 4 -7.57 37.99 0.71
CA ALA A 4 -8.77 37.25 1.13
C ALA A 4 -8.47 36.58 2.46
N VAL A 5 -8.19 37.39 3.50
CA VAL A 5 -8.42 36.94 4.87
C VAL A 5 -9.93 36.96 5.01
N ILE A 6 -10.56 35.79 4.87
CA ILE A 6 -11.96 35.60 5.18
C ILE A 6 -12.06 35.78 6.68
N SER A 7 -12.59 36.92 7.10
CA SER A 7 -13.03 37.17 8.47
C SER A 7 -14.22 36.25 8.71
N MET A 8 -13.98 35.07 9.25
CA MET A 8 -15.03 34.24 9.84
C MET A 8 -15.35 34.85 11.23
N GLU A 9 -16.21 35.82 11.24
CA GLU A 9 -16.90 36.17 12.50
C GLU A 9 -17.88 35.04 12.83
N PRO A 10 -17.73 34.36 13.98
CA PRO A 10 -18.67 33.32 14.38
C PRO A 10 -20.03 33.97 14.61
N HIS A 11 -21.03 33.64 13.82
CA HIS A 11 -22.40 33.98 14.09
C HIS A 11 -22.86 33.32 15.39
N LEU A 12 -23.34 34.09 16.33
CA LEU A 12 -23.88 33.61 17.65
C LEU A 12 -25.05 32.63 17.50
N ASP A 13 -25.63 32.50 16.29
CA ASP A 13 -26.74 31.58 16.00
C ASP A 13 -26.29 30.12 15.74
N ASP A 14 -24.98 29.85 15.58
CA ASP A 14 -24.43 28.52 15.38
C ASP A 14 -24.03 27.78 16.65
N LEU A 15 -24.42 28.28 17.83
CA LEU A 15 -24.15 27.56 19.06
C LEU A 15 -25.03 26.31 19.19
N PRO A 16 -24.42 25.14 19.38
CA PRO A 16 -25.14 23.88 19.48
C PRO A 16 -26.11 23.90 20.66
N ARG A 17 -27.33 23.43 20.42
CA ARG A 17 -28.45 23.48 21.39
C ARG A 17 -28.46 22.29 22.34
N SER A 18 -27.60 21.32 22.17
CA SER A 18 -27.45 20.15 23.04
C SER A 18 -25.99 19.78 23.27
N ASN A 19 -25.68 19.04 24.34
CA ASN A 19 -24.32 18.52 24.58
C ASN A 19 -23.85 17.56 23.50
N GLU A 20 -24.75 16.80 22.88
CA GLU A 20 -24.41 15.87 21.76
C GLU A 20 -24.07 16.66 20.49
N ASP A 21 -24.81 17.75 20.22
CA ASP A 21 -24.49 18.65 19.11
C ASP A 21 -23.13 19.33 19.32
N LEU A 22 -22.81 19.70 20.57
CA LEU A 22 -21.53 20.33 20.94
C LEU A 22 -20.36 19.38 20.72
N LEU A 23 -20.48 18.11 21.08
CA LEU A 23 -19.47 17.10 20.88
C LEU A 23 -19.28 16.77 19.36
N SER A 24 -20.39 16.68 18.62
CA SER A 24 -20.38 16.44 17.19
C SER A 24 -19.71 17.58 16.42
N VAL A 25 -20.10 18.83 16.69
CA VAL A 25 -19.52 20.04 16.10
C VAL A 25 -18.06 20.19 16.52
N GLY A 26 -17.72 19.92 17.78
CA GLY A 26 -16.34 19.95 18.26
C GLY A 26 -15.44 18.93 17.57
N ALA A 27 -15.94 17.72 17.35
CA ALA A 27 -15.21 16.68 16.63
C ALA A 27 -15.01 17.04 15.14
N ALA A 28 -16.04 17.62 14.50
CA ALA A 28 -15.93 18.09 13.11
C ALA A 28 -14.88 19.20 12.98
N HIS A 29 -14.92 20.22 13.84
CA HIS A 29 -13.94 21.31 13.83
C HIS A 29 -12.52 20.84 14.17
N ALA A 30 -12.36 19.86 15.05
CA ALA A 30 -11.03 19.28 15.33
C ALA A 30 -10.47 18.57 14.09
N SER A 31 -11.32 17.89 13.31
CA SER A 31 -10.94 17.27 12.03
C SER A 31 -10.58 18.32 10.98
N ASP A 32 -11.34 19.42 10.91
CA ASP A 32 -11.08 20.52 9.97
C ASP A 32 -9.79 21.27 10.31
N LEU A 33 -9.48 21.46 11.60
CA LEU A 33 -8.21 22.02 12.04
C LEU A 33 -7.01 21.15 11.62
N GLN A 34 -7.14 19.83 11.73
CA GLN A 34 -6.06 18.92 11.28
C GLN A 34 -5.86 18.98 9.78
N ALA A 35 -6.96 19.02 9.00
CA ALA A 35 -6.90 19.19 7.56
C ALA A 35 -6.25 20.54 7.18
N LEU A 36 -6.64 21.61 7.83
CA LEU A 36 -6.05 22.93 7.63
C LEU A 36 -4.55 22.95 7.97
N CYS A 37 -4.14 22.33 9.07
CA CYS A 37 -2.72 22.21 9.42
C CYS A 37 -1.92 21.44 8.35
N ASN A 38 -2.48 20.37 7.81
CA ASN A 38 -1.85 19.61 6.73
C ASN A 38 -1.74 20.43 5.45
N ASP A 39 -2.78 21.16 5.07
CA ASP A 39 -2.80 22.04 3.91
C ASP A 39 -1.81 23.19 4.04
N VAL A 40 -1.77 23.85 5.20
CA VAL A 40 -0.78 24.93 5.48
C VAL A 40 0.63 24.37 5.47
N THR A 41 0.86 23.19 6.05
CA THR A 41 2.18 22.54 6.02
C THR A 41 2.61 22.23 4.59
N ALA A 42 1.70 21.71 3.75
CA ALA A 42 1.97 21.44 2.34
C ALA A 42 2.25 22.70 1.52
N MET A 43 1.61 23.84 1.87
CA MET A 43 1.87 25.13 1.23
C MET A 43 3.22 25.75 1.63
N ILE A 44 3.60 25.64 2.90
CA ILE A 44 4.86 26.22 3.43
C ILE A 44 6.05 25.34 3.04
N PHE A 45 5.87 24.04 3.06
CA PHE A 45 6.89 23.04 2.73
C PHE A 45 6.41 22.17 1.55
N PRO A 46 6.36 22.76 0.32
CA PRO A 46 5.98 21.96 -0.84
C PRO A 46 6.93 20.78 -0.94
N SER A 47 6.37 19.56 -0.89
CA SER A 47 7.17 18.37 -1.09
C SER A 47 7.81 18.45 -2.48
N ALA A 48 9.06 18.03 -2.61
CA ALA A 48 9.74 17.92 -3.91
C ALA A 48 9.04 16.88 -4.82
N MET A 49 8.07 16.17 -4.30
CA MET A 49 7.24 15.20 -5.02
C MET A 49 6.00 15.90 -5.60
N ALA A 50 5.67 15.56 -6.84
CA ALA A 50 4.40 15.96 -7.42
C ALA A 50 3.24 15.48 -6.53
N PRO A 51 2.20 16.29 -6.34
CA PRO A 51 1.02 15.87 -5.59
C PRO A 51 0.42 14.60 -6.21
N PRO A 52 -0.23 13.74 -5.40
CA PRO A 52 -0.88 12.54 -5.92
C PRO A 52 -1.89 12.92 -7.01
N THR A 53 -1.90 12.18 -8.11
CA THR A 53 -2.84 12.41 -9.20
C THR A 53 -4.27 12.09 -8.74
N GLU A 54 -5.27 12.72 -9.37
CA GLU A 54 -6.69 12.38 -9.13
C GLU A 54 -6.96 10.89 -9.35
N GLU A 55 -6.28 10.28 -10.32
CA GLU A 55 -6.35 8.84 -10.57
C GLU A 55 -5.89 8.02 -9.36
N THR A 56 -4.77 8.41 -8.74
CA THR A 56 -4.24 7.74 -7.54
C THR A 56 -5.20 7.89 -6.37
N ILE A 57 -5.72 9.10 -6.14
CA ILE A 57 -6.71 9.38 -5.09
C ILE A 57 -7.97 8.53 -5.30
N SER A 58 -8.49 8.49 -6.52
CA SER A 58 -9.66 7.69 -6.89
C SER A 58 -9.42 6.19 -6.74
N ALA A 59 -8.23 5.70 -7.09
CA ALA A 59 -7.85 4.30 -6.94
C ALA A 59 -7.78 3.88 -5.46
N VAL A 60 -7.12 4.70 -4.61
CA VAL A 60 -7.07 4.48 -3.16
C VAL A 60 -8.48 4.48 -2.56
N THR A 61 -9.30 5.46 -2.91
CA THR A 61 -10.68 5.56 -2.41
C THR A 61 -11.50 4.34 -2.80
N ARG A 62 -11.42 3.87 -4.04
CA ARG A 62 -12.13 2.66 -4.49
C ARG A 62 -11.69 1.42 -3.71
N LYS A 63 -10.37 1.27 -3.45
CA LYS A 63 -9.87 0.14 -2.67
C LYS A 63 -10.36 0.19 -1.23
N LEU A 64 -10.33 1.36 -0.59
CA LEU A 64 -10.86 1.53 0.76
C LEU A 64 -12.35 1.21 0.85
N VAL A 65 -13.16 1.73 -0.07
CA VAL A 65 -14.60 1.45 -0.12
C VAL A 65 -14.85 -0.05 -0.32
N ALA A 66 -14.16 -0.68 -1.28
CA ALA A 66 -14.33 -2.10 -1.55
C ALA A 66 -13.94 -2.97 -0.35
N LEU A 67 -12.85 -2.63 0.33
CA LEU A 67 -12.39 -3.32 1.54
C LEU A 67 -13.41 -3.21 2.68
N VAL A 68 -13.88 -1.99 2.95
CA VAL A 68 -14.89 -1.75 4.01
C VAL A 68 -16.18 -2.49 3.68
N THR A 69 -16.62 -2.47 2.41
CA THR A 69 -17.81 -3.20 1.95
C THR A 69 -17.68 -4.71 2.13
N ASP A 70 -16.53 -5.29 1.76
CA ASP A 70 -16.27 -6.74 1.90
C ASP A 70 -16.34 -7.18 3.36
N ILE A 71 -15.66 -6.45 4.26
CA ILE A 71 -15.66 -6.79 5.68
C ILE A 71 -17.04 -6.55 6.30
N GLU A 72 -17.67 -5.39 6.05
CA GLU A 72 -19.01 -5.06 6.58
C GLU A 72 -20.03 -6.13 6.19
N ALA A 73 -20.05 -6.54 4.90
CA ALA A 73 -20.98 -7.57 4.43
C ALA A 73 -20.78 -8.90 5.19
N ARG A 74 -19.54 -9.32 5.41
CA ARG A 74 -19.22 -10.54 6.18
C ARG A 74 -19.64 -10.42 7.65
N LEU A 75 -19.45 -9.27 8.26
CA LEU A 75 -19.84 -9.04 9.65
C LEU A 75 -21.38 -9.09 9.82
N LEU A 76 -22.12 -8.64 8.80
CA LEU A 76 -23.58 -8.66 8.78
C LEU A 76 -24.17 -9.96 8.23
N GLY A 77 -23.35 -10.93 7.82
CA GLY A 77 -23.78 -12.20 7.24
C GLY A 77 -24.33 -12.07 5.82
N HIS A 78 -23.97 -11.01 5.10
CA HIS A 78 -24.36 -10.80 3.71
C HIS A 78 -23.31 -11.39 2.76
N ASP A 79 -23.72 -11.74 1.52
CA ASP A 79 -22.77 -12.11 0.48
C ASP A 79 -22.07 -10.86 -0.06
N PRO A 80 -20.73 -10.74 0.09
CA PRO A 80 -19.99 -9.58 -0.39
C PRO A 80 -20.11 -9.35 -1.90
N GLN A 81 -20.38 -10.39 -2.69
CA GLN A 81 -20.46 -10.28 -4.15
C GLN A 81 -21.78 -9.64 -4.62
N VAL A 82 -22.79 -9.57 -3.78
CA VAL A 82 -24.11 -9.02 -4.11
C VAL A 82 -24.24 -7.55 -3.68
N SER A 83 -23.39 -7.08 -2.77
CA SER A 83 -23.46 -5.71 -2.26
C SER A 83 -22.84 -4.72 -3.24
N THR A 84 -23.65 -4.00 -4.00
CA THR A 84 -23.23 -2.89 -4.89
C THR A 84 -23.38 -1.52 -4.23
N ALA A 85 -23.93 -1.46 -3.02
CA ALA A 85 -24.14 -0.23 -2.28
C ALA A 85 -22.85 0.21 -1.53
N SER A 86 -22.70 1.51 -1.33
CA SER A 86 -21.67 2.01 -0.42
C SER A 86 -21.89 1.47 0.99
N PRO A 87 -20.83 1.14 1.75
CA PRO A 87 -20.95 0.61 3.10
C PRO A 87 -21.68 1.59 4.01
N GLN A 88 -22.59 1.10 4.83
CA GLN A 88 -23.40 1.92 5.75
C GLN A 88 -22.52 2.57 6.82
N THR A 89 -21.46 1.88 7.22
CA THR A 89 -20.50 2.35 8.23
C THR A 89 -19.54 3.43 7.73
N TRP A 90 -19.49 3.69 6.41
CA TRP A 90 -18.53 4.63 5.81
C TRP A 90 -18.53 6.03 6.42
N PRO A 91 -19.69 6.68 6.64
CA PRO A 91 -19.72 8.03 7.23
C PRO A 91 -19.11 8.06 8.64
N VAL A 92 -19.40 7.06 9.47
CA VAL A 92 -18.88 6.96 10.84
C VAL A 92 -17.37 6.73 10.84
N LEU A 93 -16.88 5.83 9.96
CA LEU A 93 -15.45 5.58 9.82
C LEU A 93 -14.70 6.81 9.30
N ALA A 94 -15.27 7.56 8.36
CA ALA A 94 -14.68 8.78 7.83
C ALA A 94 -14.58 9.86 8.90
N GLN A 95 -15.64 10.04 9.70
CA GLN A 95 -15.66 11.00 10.82
C GLN A 95 -14.71 10.62 11.96
N SER A 96 -14.51 9.33 12.22
CA SER A 96 -13.58 8.85 13.26
C SER A 96 -12.11 9.13 12.96
N GLY A 97 -11.77 9.59 11.76
CA GLY A 97 -10.39 9.78 11.30
C GLY A 97 -9.63 8.49 11.01
N PHE A 98 -10.22 7.32 11.23
CA PHE A 98 -9.56 6.02 11.00
C PHE A 98 -9.08 5.84 9.57
N LEU A 99 -9.92 6.22 8.59
CA LEU A 99 -9.58 6.10 7.16
C LEU A 99 -8.43 7.03 6.71
N ARG A 100 -7.99 7.94 7.59
CA ARG A 100 -6.87 8.87 7.36
C ARG A 100 -5.58 8.44 8.07
N GLN A 101 -5.55 7.28 8.70
CA GLN A 101 -4.34 6.78 9.36
C GLN A 101 -3.24 6.54 8.32
N ALA A 102 -2.03 7.02 8.63
CA ALA A 102 -0.91 7.01 7.70
C ALA A 102 -0.53 5.59 7.25
N ASP A 103 -0.57 4.62 8.15
CA ASP A 103 -0.26 3.21 7.87
C ASP A 103 -1.31 2.54 6.97
N LEU A 104 -2.60 2.88 7.14
CA LEU A 104 -3.67 2.40 6.25
C LEU A 104 -3.54 3.02 4.85
N ILE A 105 -3.32 4.32 4.76
CA ILE A 105 -3.15 5.01 3.47
C ILE A 105 -1.89 4.52 2.76
N ASP A 106 -0.78 4.37 3.47
CA ASP A 106 0.47 3.84 2.93
C ASP A 106 0.29 2.42 2.38
N TYR A 107 -0.40 1.55 3.13
CA TYR A 107 -0.76 0.21 2.67
C TYR A 107 -1.62 0.27 1.40
N MET A 108 -2.65 1.14 1.33
CA MET A 108 -3.49 1.27 0.15
C MET A 108 -2.73 1.78 -1.08
N LEU A 109 -1.79 2.71 -0.89
CA LEU A 109 -0.91 3.18 -1.96
C LEU A 109 -0.05 2.03 -2.51
N ALA A 110 0.50 1.18 -1.65
CA ALA A 110 1.23 -0.01 -2.07
C ALA A 110 0.33 -0.98 -2.87
N ARG A 111 -0.93 -1.17 -2.47
CA ARG A 111 -1.89 -2.02 -3.21
C ARG A 111 -2.29 -1.42 -4.56
N VAL A 112 -2.37 -0.09 -4.66
CA VAL A 112 -2.60 0.58 -5.96
C VAL A 112 -1.39 0.41 -6.87
N ALA A 113 -0.18 0.57 -6.33
CA ALA A 113 1.06 0.33 -7.07
C ALA A 113 1.13 -1.12 -7.59
N GLU A 114 0.85 -2.10 -6.73
CA GLU A 114 0.82 -3.53 -7.09
C GLU A 114 -0.12 -3.81 -8.27
N ASP A 115 -1.36 -3.31 -8.25
CA ASP A 115 -2.31 -3.49 -9.34
C ASP A 115 -1.78 -2.92 -10.66
N ARG A 116 -1.26 -1.69 -10.64
CA ARG A 116 -0.70 -1.03 -11.83
C ARG A 116 0.48 -1.80 -12.41
N LEU A 117 1.33 -2.32 -11.56
CA LEU A 117 2.48 -3.10 -11.97
C LEU A 117 2.08 -4.48 -12.50
N GLU A 118 1.06 -5.12 -11.90
CA GLU A 118 0.49 -6.36 -12.40
C GLU A 118 -0.13 -6.21 -13.79
N GLU A 119 -0.82 -5.11 -14.06
CA GLU A 119 -1.37 -4.82 -15.38
C GLU A 119 -0.27 -4.74 -16.46
N LYS A 120 0.89 -4.18 -16.13
CA LYS A 120 2.04 -4.09 -17.05
C LYS A 120 2.67 -5.45 -17.35
N LEU A 121 2.55 -6.41 -16.42
CA LEU A 121 3.03 -7.77 -16.56
C LEU A 121 1.97 -8.75 -17.07
N ALA A 122 0.78 -8.28 -17.46
CA ALA A 122 -0.35 -9.15 -17.83
C ALA A 122 0.01 -10.14 -18.97
N THR A 123 0.92 -9.76 -19.87
CA THR A 123 1.37 -10.60 -21.00
C THR A 123 2.62 -11.44 -20.72
N SER A 124 3.21 -11.33 -19.52
CA SER A 124 4.42 -12.07 -19.16
C SER A 124 4.15 -13.56 -18.97
N THR A 125 5.14 -14.40 -19.27
CA THR A 125 5.02 -15.86 -19.19
C THR A 125 5.01 -16.40 -17.77
N ARG A 126 5.66 -15.73 -16.81
CA ARG A 126 5.68 -16.06 -15.35
C ARG A 126 5.85 -17.54 -15.05
N HIS A 127 6.79 -18.19 -15.74
CA HIS A 127 6.91 -19.64 -15.70
C HIS A 127 7.75 -20.17 -14.52
N LEU A 128 8.53 -19.32 -13.85
CA LEU A 128 9.43 -19.77 -12.77
C LEU A 128 8.68 -20.44 -11.61
N PRO A 129 7.61 -19.87 -11.03
CA PRO A 129 6.92 -20.57 -9.95
C PRO A 129 6.36 -21.94 -10.37
N ALA A 130 5.90 -22.08 -11.62
CA ALA A 130 5.41 -23.34 -12.15
C ALA A 130 6.53 -24.39 -12.33
N GLN A 131 7.73 -23.96 -12.75
CA GLN A 131 8.90 -24.85 -12.85
C GLN A 131 9.35 -25.37 -11.48
N LEU A 132 9.21 -24.55 -10.44
CA LEU A 132 9.61 -24.89 -9.07
C LEU A 132 8.67 -25.89 -8.37
N LEU A 133 7.51 -26.24 -8.95
CA LEU A 133 6.62 -27.28 -8.40
C LEU A 133 7.31 -28.66 -8.35
N ASN A 134 8.29 -28.91 -9.19
CA ASN A 134 9.06 -30.15 -9.22
C ASN A 134 10.47 -29.98 -8.64
N HIS A 135 10.68 -28.97 -7.80
CA HIS A 135 11.97 -28.75 -7.17
C HIS A 135 12.35 -29.90 -6.23
N PRO A 136 13.64 -30.31 -6.15
CA PRO A 136 14.07 -31.41 -5.30
C PRO A 136 13.89 -31.12 -3.81
N ASP A 137 13.95 -29.85 -3.39
CA ASP A 137 13.60 -29.44 -2.02
C ASP A 137 12.07 -29.31 -1.91
N PRO A 138 11.42 -30.11 -1.04
CA PRO A 138 9.97 -30.08 -0.86
C PRO A 138 9.47 -28.72 -0.31
N ASN A 139 10.28 -27.99 0.48
CA ASN A 139 9.90 -26.67 1.00
C ASN A 139 9.77 -25.64 -0.15
N VAL A 140 10.65 -25.69 -1.12
CA VAL A 140 10.60 -24.85 -2.32
C VAL A 140 9.38 -25.21 -3.16
N ALA A 141 9.12 -26.50 -3.38
CA ALA A 141 7.97 -26.97 -4.17
C ALA A 141 6.63 -26.55 -3.52
N GLU A 142 6.49 -26.71 -2.19
CA GLU A 142 5.32 -26.29 -1.43
C GLU A 142 5.12 -24.77 -1.46
N ALA A 143 6.19 -24.01 -1.26
CA ALA A 143 6.13 -22.55 -1.32
C ALA A 143 5.75 -22.05 -2.73
N ALA A 144 6.26 -22.69 -3.78
CA ALA A 144 5.88 -22.38 -5.17
C ALA A 144 4.40 -22.69 -5.44
N GLN A 145 3.88 -23.81 -4.94
CA GLN A 145 2.46 -24.15 -5.02
C GLN A 145 1.59 -23.13 -4.30
N THR A 146 2.01 -22.73 -3.09
CA THR A 146 1.31 -21.72 -2.29
C THR A 146 1.25 -20.37 -3.03
N LEU A 147 2.38 -19.95 -3.62
CA LEU A 147 2.43 -18.70 -4.40
C LEU A 147 1.50 -18.75 -5.62
N LEU A 148 1.50 -19.84 -6.40
CA LEU A 148 0.62 -19.97 -7.56
C LEU A 148 -0.86 -19.92 -7.18
N ALA A 149 -1.23 -20.56 -6.05
CA ALA A 149 -2.59 -20.51 -5.54
C ALA A 149 -2.97 -19.08 -5.09
N ALA A 150 -2.08 -18.42 -4.35
CA ALA A 150 -2.27 -17.05 -3.87
C ALA A 150 -2.37 -16.03 -5.03
N ASP A 151 -1.49 -16.12 -6.03
CA ASP A 151 -1.54 -15.29 -7.23
C ASP A 151 -2.84 -15.48 -8.03
N SER A 152 -3.34 -16.71 -8.10
CA SER A 152 -4.62 -17.00 -8.75
C SER A 152 -5.80 -16.36 -8.03
N LEU A 153 -5.79 -16.41 -6.69
CA LEU A 153 -6.81 -15.77 -5.85
C LEU A 153 -6.73 -14.25 -5.94
N TYR A 154 -5.52 -13.68 -5.87
CA TYR A 154 -5.28 -12.24 -6.01
C TYR A 154 -5.86 -11.70 -7.33
N ARG A 155 -5.55 -12.34 -8.46
CA ARG A 155 -6.06 -11.93 -9.78
C ARG A 155 -7.57 -12.07 -9.90
N ARG A 156 -8.17 -13.10 -9.29
CA ARG A 156 -9.63 -13.29 -9.27
C ARG A 156 -10.33 -12.22 -8.45
N ALA A 157 -9.77 -11.88 -7.28
CA ALA A 157 -10.30 -10.85 -6.39
C ALA A 157 -9.97 -9.43 -6.85
N ARG A 158 -9.18 -9.24 -7.91
CA ARG A 158 -8.65 -7.94 -8.37
C ARG A 158 -8.00 -7.12 -7.25
N GLY A 159 -7.29 -7.80 -6.35
CA GLY A 159 -6.61 -7.16 -5.23
C GLY A 159 -7.54 -6.59 -4.12
N TYR A 160 -8.84 -6.88 -4.14
CA TYR A 160 -9.82 -6.43 -3.15
C TYR A 160 -10.19 -7.56 -2.19
N SER A 161 -9.30 -7.93 -1.30
CA SER A 161 -9.62 -8.93 -0.28
C SER A 161 -9.06 -8.51 1.07
N TYR A 162 -9.89 -8.64 2.12
CA TYR A 162 -9.42 -8.46 3.50
C TYR A 162 -8.25 -9.39 3.86
N GLN A 163 -8.14 -10.53 3.17
CA GLN A 163 -7.05 -11.50 3.36
C GLN A 163 -5.68 -10.93 2.97
N ALA A 164 -5.63 -9.88 2.15
CA ALA A 164 -4.39 -9.21 1.80
C ALA A 164 -3.95 -8.15 2.84
N LEU A 165 -4.82 -7.76 3.79
CA LEU A 165 -4.47 -6.80 4.83
C LEU A 165 -3.41 -7.35 5.78
N ARG A 166 -2.58 -6.46 6.34
CA ARG A 166 -1.76 -6.81 7.51
C ARG A 166 -2.63 -7.13 8.72
N PRO A 167 -2.23 -8.09 9.59
CA PRO A 167 -3.04 -8.53 10.74
C PRO A 167 -3.50 -7.37 11.62
N GLU A 168 -2.61 -6.41 11.90
CA GLU A 168 -2.88 -5.26 12.75
C GLU A 168 -3.95 -4.35 12.16
N LEU A 169 -3.86 -4.07 10.85
CA LEU A 169 -4.84 -3.25 10.14
C LEU A 169 -6.19 -3.95 10.05
N LEU A 170 -6.20 -5.26 9.78
CA LEU A 170 -7.43 -6.05 9.75
C LEU A 170 -8.12 -6.04 11.12
N HIS A 171 -7.36 -6.31 12.20
CA HIS A 171 -7.88 -6.29 13.54
C HIS A 171 -8.48 -4.92 13.90
N GLN A 172 -7.75 -3.84 13.64
CA GLN A 172 -8.24 -2.48 13.91
C GLN A 172 -9.50 -2.16 13.10
N LEU A 173 -9.50 -2.47 11.80
CA LEU A 173 -10.65 -2.20 10.92
C LEU A 173 -11.89 -2.98 11.35
N CYS A 174 -11.76 -4.26 11.69
CA CYS A 174 -12.88 -5.07 12.18
C CYS A 174 -13.53 -4.46 13.42
N TRP A 175 -12.72 -4.06 14.43
CA TRP A 175 -13.29 -3.47 15.66
C TRP A 175 -13.83 -2.07 15.46
N ARG A 176 -13.30 -1.28 14.53
CA ARG A 176 -13.87 0.01 14.14
C ARG A 176 -15.21 -0.16 13.42
N LEU A 177 -15.34 -1.19 12.59
CA LEU A 177 -16.61 -1.53 11.95
C LEU A 177 -17.67 -1.97 12.97
N VAL A 178 -17.32 -2.81 13.96
CA VAL A 178 -18.23 -3.14 15.05
C VAL A 178 -18.74 -1.87 15.74
N ALA A 179 -17.84 -0.98 16.13
CA ALA A 179 -18.23 0.27 16.78
C ALA A 179 -19.14 1.13 15.89
N ALA A 180 -18.86 1.21 14.58
CA ALA A 180 -19.68 1.96 13.65
C ALA A 180 -21.08 1.34 13.47
N ILE A 181 -21.18 0.00 13.38
CA ILE A 181 -22.48 -0.72 13.30
C ILE A 181 -23.27 -0.54 14.61
N GLU A 182 -22.61 -0.60 15.76
CA GLU A 182 -23.28 -0.39 17.07
C GLU A 182 -23.82 1.04 17.22
N VAL A 183 -23.10 2.04 16.71
CA VAL A 183 -23.56 3.44 16.69
C VAL A 183 -24.79 3.59 15.80
N ASP A 184 -24.80 3.01 14.63
CA ASP A 184 -25.93 3.07 13.68
C ASP A 184 -27.17 2.34 14.24
N ASN A 185 -26.98 1.17 14.84
CA ASN A 185 -28.07 0.34 15.39
C ASN A 185 -28.53 0.79 16.80
N GLY A 186 -27.80 1.68 17.46
CA GLY A 186 -28.10 2.14 18.83
C GLY A 186 -28.00 1.07 19.92
N LYS A 187 -27.42 -0.09 19.62
CA LYS A 187 -27.27 -1.22 20.56
C LYS A 187 -26.09 -2.10 20.22
N ARG A 188 -25.58 -2.77 21.25
CA ARG A 188 -24.53 -3.79 21.08
C ARG A 188 -25.09 -5.03 20.34
N ASP A 189 -24.37 -5.48 19.31
CA ASP A 189 -24.74 -6.66 18.51
C ASP A 189 -23.75 -7.80 18.76
N ILE A 190 -24.21 -8.80 19.54
CA ILE A 190 -23.39 -9.97 19.89
C ILE A 190 -23.08 -10.82 18.63
N ALA A 191 -24.00 -10.84 17.65
CA ALA A 191 -23.80 -11.60 16.43
C ALA A 191 -22.65 -10.99 15.59
N VAL A 192 -22.60 -9.69 15.46
CA VAL A 192 -21.49 -8.98 14.78
C VAL A 192 -20.15 -9.23 15.47
N ILE A 193 -20.12 -9.20 16.81
CA ILE A 193 -18.90 -9.53 17.57
C ILE A 193 -18.45 -10.98 17.32
N ALA A 194 -19.40 -11.93 17.26
CA ALA A 194 -19.09 -13.31 16.95
C ALA A 194 -18.54 -13.47 15.51
N SER A 195 -19.12 -12.75 14.53
CA SER A 195 -18.61 -12.71 13.15
C SER A 195 -17.20 -12.17 13.06
N VAL A 196 -16.85 -11.11 13.80
CA VAL A 196 -15.46 -10.60 13.86
C VAL A 196 -14.50 -11.66 14.37
N ARG A 197 -14.86 -12.35 15.47
CA ARG A 197 -14.00 -13.39 16.03
C ARG A 197 -13.79 -14.54 15.07
N ALA A 198 -14.84 -14.96 14.35
CA ALA A 198 -14.76 -15.98 13.32
C ALA A 198 -13.84 -15.53 12.18
N LEU A 199 -14.04 -14.32 11.62
CA LEU A 199 -13.23 -13.76 10.56
C LEU A 199 -11.75 -13.67 10.94
N LEU A 200 -11.44 -13.19 12.15
CA LEU A 200 -10.07 -13.10 12.63
C LEU A 200 -9.43 -14.47 12.91
N SER A 201 -10.24 -15.48 13.28
CA SER A 201 -9.73 -16.84 13.47
C SER A 201 -9.47 -17.60 12.17
N GLU A 202 -10.15 -17.24 11.11
CA GLU A 202 -9.99 -17.81 9.75
C GLU A 202 -8.89 -17.11 8.95
N TYR A 203 -8.45 -15.93 9.42
CA TYR A 203 -7.44 -15.14 8.75
C TYR A 203 -6.07 -15.84 8.82
N ASP A 204 -5.42 -15.98 7.67
CA ASP A 204 -4.09 -16.57 7.53
C ASP A 204 -3.23 -15.69 6.62
N GLU A 205 -2.34 -14.91 7.22
CA GLU A 205 -1.40 -14.02 6.51
C GLU A 205 -0.51 -14.80 5.53
N GLY A 206 -0.15 -16.05 5.86
CA GLY A 206 0.71 -16.89 5.03
C GLY A 206 0.12 -17.25 3.66
N ARG A 207 -1.20 -17.03 3.47
CA ARG A 207 -1.89 -17.27 2.20
C ARG A 207 -1.91 -16.08 1.25
N THR A 208 -1.33 -14.95 1.64
CA THR A 208 -1.22 -13.81 0.72
C THR A 208 -0.15 -14.08 -0.34
N ALA A 209 -0.31 -13.48 -1.54
CA ALA A 209 0.68 -13.61 -2.61
C ALA A 209 2.06 -13.08 -2.16
N GLN A 210 2.06 -12.02 -1.37
CA GLN A 210 3.27 -11.41 -0.82
C GLN A 210 3.99 -12.31 0.18
N ALA A 211 3.27 -12.86 1.16
CA ALA A 211 3.86 -13.76 2.15
C ALA A 211 4.37 -15.06 1.50
N ALA A 212 3.61 -15.62 0.56
CA ALA A 212 4.02 -16.81 -0.20
C ALA A 212 5.26 -16.55 -1.06
N ALA A 213 5.32 -15.39 -1.74
CA ALA A 213 6.47 -14.98 -2.53
C ALA A 213 7.72 -14.75 -1.67
N LEU A 214 7.55 -14.11 -0.50
CA LEU A 214 8.66 -13.88 0.44
C LEU A 214 9.21 -15.21 0.97
N LYS A 215 8.33 -16.14 1.35
CA LYS A 215 8.70 -17.50 1.79
C LYS A 215 9.48 -18.23 0.70
N LEU A 216 8.99 -18.21 -0.53
CA LEU A 216 9.66 -18.84 -1.68
C LEU A 216 11.01 -18.19 -1.98
N SER A 217 11.09 -16.85 -2.00
CA SER A 217 12.35 -16.13 -2.19
C SER A 217 13.38 -16.47 -1.10
N HIS A 218 12.93 -16.60 0.15
CA HIS A 218 13.80 -16.98 1.26
C HIS A 218 14.38 -18.41 1.09
N PHE A 219 13.55 -19.38 0.71
CA PHE A 219 14.01 -20.75 0.49
C PHE A 219 14.97 -20.88 -0.70
N LEU A 220 14.75 -20.12 -1.76
CA LEU A 220 15.63 -20.10 -2.93
C LEU A 220 16.96 -19.40 -2.64
N GLY A 221 16.99 -18.42 -1.74
CA GLY A 221 18.20 -17.63 -1.46
C GLY A 221 18.80 -17.06 -2.75
N ASN A 222 20.05 -17.47 -3.05
CA ASN A 222 20.74 -17.08 -4.29
C ASN A 222 20.52 -18.04 -5.46
N GLU A 223 19.80 -19.14 -5.24
CA GLU A 223 19.47 -20.06 -6.32
C GLU A 223 18.54 -19.36 -7.33
N ARG A 224 18.84 -19.54 -8.62
CA ARG A 224 18.06 -18.92 -9.71
C ARG A 224 17.95 -17.39 -9.61
N ARG A 225 18.91 -16.72 -8.92
CA ARG A 225 18.90 -15.28 -8.70
C ARG A 225 18.67 -14.46 -9.98
N SER A 226 19.25 -14.90 -11.10
CA SER A 226 19.06 -14.21 -12.38
C SER A 226 17.59 -14.27 -12.85
N ASP A 227 16.90 -15.36 -12.61
CA ASP A 227 15.49 -15.54 -12.98
C ASP A 227 14.59 -14.78 -11.99
N LEU A 228 14.94 -14.75 -10.70
CA LEU A 228 14.23 -14.01 -9.67
C LEU A 228 14.26 -12.50 -9.89
N LEU A 229 15.37 -11.98 -10.45
CA LEU A 229 15.52 -10.58 -10.82
C LEU A 229 15.02 -10.25 -12.24
N ASP A 230 14.29 -11.16 -12.91
CA ASP A 230 13.57 -10.90 -14.13
C ASP A 230 12.05 -10.97 -13.87
N PRO A 231 11.33 -9.82 -13.87
CA PRO A 231 9.91 -9.80 -13.54
C PRO A 231 9.05 -10.56 -14.57
N ASN A 232 9.49 -10.74 -15.82
CA ASN A 232 8.76 -11.53 -16.81
C ASN A 232 8.82 -13.03 -16.49
N THR A 233 9.92 -13.48 -15.91
CA THR A 233 10.15 -14.88 -15.54
C THR A 233 9.59 -15.20 -14.15
N ALA A 234 9.93 -14.39 -13.17
CA ALA A 234 9.52 -14.58 -11.78
C ALA A 234 8.04 -14.25 -11.52
N GLY A 235 7.48 -13.29 -12.24
CA GLY A 235 6.23 -12.61 -11.88
C GLY A 235 6.45 -11.52 -10.85
N LEU A 236 5.46 -10.62 -10.71
CA LEU A 236 5.61 -9.42 -9.89
C LEU A 236 5.92 -9.73 -8.43
N HIS A 237 5.11 -10.57 -7.79
CA HIS A 237 5.24 -10.82 -6.36
C HIS A 237 6.58 -11.45 -5.99
N LEU A 238 7.04 -12.44 -6.77
CA LEU A 238 8.33 -13.09 -6.48
C LEU A 238 9.52 -12.18 -6.79
N PHE A 239 9.45 -11.37 -7.85
CA PHE A 239 10.44 -10.34 -8.16
C PHE A 239 10.57 -9.32 -7.03
N VAL A 240 9.43 -8.75 -6.59
CA VAL A 240 9.39 -7.77 -5.49
C VAL A 240 9.87 -8.39 -4.17
N ALA A 241 9.43 -9.61 -3.85
CA ALA A 241 9.85 -10.32 -2.66
C ALA A 241 11.36 -10.58 -2.62
N HIS A 242 11.96 -10.92 -3.77
CA HIS A 242 13.40 -11.15 -3.85
C HIS A 242 14.20 -9.86 -3.64
N ILE A 243 13.76 -8.75 -4.25
CA ILE A 243 14.37 -7.42 -4.02
C ILE A 243 14.23 -7.02 -2.55
N ALA A 244 13.05 -7.16 -1.98
CA ALA A 244 12.77 -6.85 -0.58
C ALA A 244 13.68 -7.63 0.37
N ASN A 245 13.85 -8.93 0.12
CA ASN A 245 14.72 -9.81 0.88
C ASN A 245 16.22 -9.42 0.77
N GLU A 246 16.71 -9.15 -0.45
CA GLU A 246 18.12 -8.74 -0.65
C GLU A 246 18.46 -7.38 -0.04
N LEU A 247 17.51 -6.45 -0.02
CA LEU A 247 17.70 -5.11 0.52
C LEU A 247 17.29 -4.98 1.99
N GLU A 248 16.62 -6.00 2.55
CA GLU A 248 16.08 -5.98 3.93
C GLU A 248 15.06 -4.85 4.12
N ILE A 249 14.14 -4.70 3.16
CA ILE A 249 13.09 -3.67 3.17
C ILE A 249 11.70 -4.31 2.99
N ASP A 250 10.65 -3.57 3.33
CA ASP A 250 9.27 -4.01 3.17
C ASP A 250 8.87 -4.12 1.68
N GLN A 251 8.14 -5.16 1.29
CA GLN A 251 7.61 -5.35 -0.06
C GLN A 251 6.70 -4.19 -0.49
N ASP A 252 5.88 -3.65 0.43
CA ASP A 252 5.03 -2.50 0.15
C ASP A 252 5.86 -1.29 -0.29
N HIS A 253 7.04 -1.11 0.33
CA HIS A 253 7.96 -0.04 -0.06
C HIS A 253 8.57 -0.29 -1.45
N VAL A 254 8.89 -1.54 -1.79
CA VAL A 254 9.38 -1.90 -3.14
C VAL A 254 8.33 -1.57 -4.20
N PHE A 255 7.06 -1.95 -4.00
CA PHE A 255 5.97 -1.61 -4.92
C PHE A 255 5.88 -0.10 -5.15
N GLN A 256 5.91 0.68 -4.07
CA GLN A 256 5.84 2.14 -4.15
C GLN A 256 7.05 2.75 -4.87
N LEU A 257 8.27 2.27 -4.60
CA LEU A 257 9.49 2.74 -5.28
C LEU A 257 9.48 2.45 -6.78
N ILE A 258 8.86 1.34 -7.20
CA ILE A 258 8.70 1.02 -8.62
C ILE A 258 7.62 1.92 -9.25
N ASP A 259 6.47 2.13 -8.59
CA ASP A 259 5.33 2.87 -9.17
C ASP A 259 5.50 4.39 -9.13
N ILE A 260 6.30 4.95 -8.22
CA ILE A 260 6.48 6.40 -8.09
C ILE A 260 6.82 7.06 -9.43
N GLY A 261 6.29 8.27 -9.68
CA GLY A 261 6.41 8.96 -10.98
C GLY A 261 7.84 9.13 -11.49
N SER A 262 8.83 9.34 -10.59
CA SER A 262 10.25 9.37 -10.94
C SER A 262 10.80 7.95 -11.10
N SER A 263 11.64 7.73 -12.12
CA SER A 263 12.38 6.48 -12.28
C SER A 263 13.63 6.38 -11.39
N ALA A 264 14.10 7.49 -10.84
CA ALA A 264 15.36 7.53 -10.09
C ALA A 264 15.40 6.58 -8.88
N PRO A 265 14.37 6.51 -7.99
CA PRO A 265 14.38 5.55 -6.90
C PRO A 265 14.45 4.10 -7.36
N PHE A 266 13.73 3.77 -8.43
CA PHE A 266 13.75 2.43 -9.02
C PHE A 266 15.12 2.08 -9.60
N VAL A 267 15.75 3.00 -10.33
CA VAL A 267 17.11 2.85 -10.87
C VAL A 267 18.12 2.56 -9.75
N ILE A 268 18.07 3.33 -8.65
CA ILE A 268 18.95 3.17 -7.49
C ILE A 268 18.70 1.79 -6.85
N MET A 269 17.45 1.37 -6.72
CA MET A 269 17.09 0.07 -6.16
C MET A 269 17.60 -1.10 -7.03
N LEU A 270 17.46 -1.03 -8.36
CA LEU A 270 18.01 -2.05 -9.27
C LEU A 270 19.55 -2.13 -9.19
N ARG A 271 20.22 -0.98 -9.04
CA ARG A 271 21.66 -0.95 -8.81
C ARG A 271 22.05 -1.56 -7.46
N ALA A 272 21.27 -1.29 -6.41
CA ALA A 272 21.48 -1.82 -5.07
C ALA A 272 21.46 -3.35 -5.02
N VAL A 273 20.57 -3.99 -5.79
CA VAL A 273 20.55 -5.45 -5.96
C VAL A 273 21.55 -5.96 -7.00
N GLY A 274 22.43 -5.12 -7.54
CA GLY A 274 23.52 -5.53 -8.43
C GLY A 274 23.12 -5.95 -9.84
N ILE A 275 21.97 -5.48 -10.34
CA ILE A 275 21.58 -5.65 -11.74
C ILE A 275 22.51 -4.79 -12.62
N ASP A 276 22.92 -5.32 -13.77
CA ASP A 276 23.69 -4.56 -14.77
C ASP A 276 22.83 -3.51 -15.48
N ALA A 277 23.48 -2.58 -16.19
CA ALA A 277 22.80 -1.44 -16.82
C ALA A 277 21.82 -1.87 -17.92
N GLU A 278 22.16 -2.88 -18.72
CA GLU A 278 21.32 -3.36 -19.82
C GLU A 278 20.01 -3.97 -19.29
N ARG A 279 20.11 -4.86 -18.32
CA ARG A 279 18.95 -5.49 -17.67
C ARG A 279 18.13 -4.46 -16.89
N ALA A 280 18.78 -3.54 -16.17
CA ALA A 280 18.09 -2.49 -15.45
C ALA A 280 17.25 -1.63 -16.41
N MET A 281 17.80 -1.26 -17.56
CA MET A 281 17.08 -0.52 -18.59
C MET A 281 15.87 -1.30 -19.11
N ALA A 282 16.03 -2.60 -19.40
CA ALA A 282 14.93 -3.46 -19.87
C ALA A 282 13.80 -3.55 -18.83
N ILE A 283 14.14 -3.71 -17.54
CA ILE A 283 13.16 -3.76 -16.44
C ILE A 283 12.47 -2.40 -16.25
N ILE A 284 13.20 -1.30 -16.34
CA ILE A 284 12.62 0.05 -16.24
C ILE A 284 11.65 0.27 -17.40
N TYR A 285 11.99 -0.14 -18.60
CA TYR A 285 11.13 -0.02 -19.78
C TYR A 285 9.81 -0.79 -19.63
N LEU A 286 9.84 -1.93 -18.95
CA LEU A 286 8.67 -2.74 -18.69
C LEU A 286 7.66 -2.03 -17.77
N PHE A 287 8.17 -1.35 -16.74
CA PHE A 287 7.33 -0.71 -15.73
C PHE A 287 7.09 0.80 -15.94
N LYS A 288 7.92 1.45 -16.74
CA LYS A 288 7.82 2.90 -16.98
C LYS A 288 7.61 3.17 -18.47
N THR A 289 6.53 3.84 -18.79
CA THR A 289 6.24 4.24 -20.18
C THR A 289 6.86 5.60 -20.44
N PHE A 290 8.03 5.64 -21.07
CA PHE A 290 8.60 6.88 -21.57
C PHE A 290 9.30 6.67 -22.91
N ALA A 291 9.26 7.72 -23.75
CA ALA A 291 10.04 7.75 -24.97
C ALA A 291 11.49 8.13 -24.62
N LEU A 292 12.40 7.16 -24.61
CA LEU A 292 13.82 7.42 -24.46
C LEU A 292 14.46 7.79 -25.78
N THR A 293 15.23 8.85 -25.79
CA THR A 293 16.13 9.16 -26.92
C THR A 293 17.45 8.40 -26.75
N PRO A 294 18.23 8.16 -27.82
CA PRO A 294 19.59 7.59 -27.72
C PRO A 294 20.50 8.37 -26.75
N ARG A 295 20.26 9.68 -26.59
CA ARG A 295 20.98 10.51 -25.63
C ARG A 295 20.65 10.14 -24.20
N ASP A 296 19.37 9.89 -23.92
CA ASP A 296 18.91 9.52 -22.57
C ASP A 296 19.46 8.16 -22.15
N ILE A 297 19.52 7.20 -23.06
CA ILE A 297 20.15 5.89 -22.86
C ILE A 297 21.63 6.05 -22.50
N GLY A 298 22.38 6.85 -23.27
CA GLY A 298 23.79 7.07 -22.99
C GLY A 298 24.06 7.87 -21.71
N LEU A 299 23.11 8.71 -21.26
CA LEU A 299 23.19 9.38 -19.96
C LEU A 299 22.90 8.40 -18.81
N PHE A 300 21.90 7.54 -19.00
CA PHE A 300 21.58 6.48 -18.04
C PHE A 300 22.77 5.54 -17.83
N ASP A 301 23.35 4.97 -18.89
CA ASP A 301 24.46 4.03 -18.80
C ASP A 301 25.64 4.63 -18.02
N ARG A 302 26.01 5.88 -18.33
CA ARG A 302 27.12 6.56 -17.65
C ARG A 302 26.79 6.86 -16.17
N GLY A 303 25.55 7.24 -15.88
CA GLY A 303 25.10 7.52 -14.52
C GLY A 303 25.04 6.23 -13.69
N PHE A 304 24.43 5.19 -14.27
CA PHE A 304 24.27 3.89 -13.62
C PHE A 304 25.63 3.22 -13.32
N ALA A 305 26.56 3.26 -14.28
CA ALA A 305 27.90 2.69 -14.08
C ALA A 305 28.72 3.38 -12.98
N LYS A 306 28.50 4.69 -12.77
CA LYS A 306 29.18 5.48 -11.72
C LYS A 306 28.60 5.27 -10.32
N LEU A 307 27.36 4.81 -10.23
CA LEU A 307 26.71 4.56 -8.95
C LEU A 307 27.25 3.26 -8.36
N GLU A 308 27.98 3.35 -7.27
CA GLU A 308 28.47 2.17 -6.55
C GLU A 308 27.32 1.42 -5.89
N GLN A 309 27.37 0.08 -5.94
CA GLN A 309 26.31 -0.78 -5.41
C GLN A 309 26.08 -0.56 -3.91
N ASP A 310 27.14 -0.44 -3.12
CA ASP A 310 27.05 -0.25 -1.67
C ASP A 310 26.43 1.10 -1.30
N ILE A 311 26.74 2.15 -2.07
CA ILE A 311 26.12 3.48 -1.91
C ILE A 311 24.63 3.39 -2.23
N ALA A 312 24.25 2.73 -3.33
CA ALA A 312 22.85 2.52 -3.69
C ALA A 312 22.11 1.74 -2.60
N LYS A 313 22.70 0.67 -2.08
CA LYS A 313 22.14 -0.15 -1.01
C LYS A 313 21.94 0.64 0.28
N ALA A 314 22.91 1.42 0.69
CA ALA A 314 22.81 2.28 1.87
C ALA A 314 21.70 3.32 1.72
N GLU A 315 21.54 3.91 0.53
CA GLU A 315 20.51 4.91 0.26
C GLU A 315 19.09 4.32 0.31
N VAL A 316 18.87 3.15 -0.28
CA VAL A 316 17.57 2.46 -0.22
C VAL A 316 17.21 2.09 1.23
N ARG A 317 18.16 1.59 2.01
CA ARG A 317 17.94 1.31 3.44
C ARG A 317 17.62 2.57 4.24
N ARG A 318 18.26 3.69 3.91
CA ARG A 318 17.96 4.98 4.54
C ARG A 318 16.51 5.42 4.29
N TRP A 319 16.00 5.24 3.06
CA TRP A 319 14.60 5.55 2.74
C TRP A 319 13.62 4.64 3.49
N ALA A 320 13.91 3.35 3.56
CA ALA A 320 13.07 2.40 4.30
C ALA A 320 13.02 2.73 5.79
N TYR A 321 14.15 3.11 6.40
CA TYR A 321 14.19 3.57 7.79
C TYR A 321 13.36 4.84 8.00
N ALA A 322 13.49 5.84 7.14
CA ALA A 322 12.72 7.08 7.22
C ALA A 322 11.21 6.83 7.09
N ARG A 323 10.80 5.93 6.17
CA ARG A 323 9.41 5.50 6.04
C ARG A 323 8.89 4.82 7.30
N GLY A 324 9.64 3.90 7.88
CA GLY A 324 9.28 3.22 9.13
C GLY A 324 9.08 4.20 10.28
N GLN A 325 9.95 5.19 10.43
CA GLN A 325 9.81 6.26 11.44
C GLN A 325 8.55 7.10 11.20
N PHE A 326 8.25 7.45 9.96
CA PHE A 326 7.04 8.20 9.62
C PHE A 326 5.76 7.43 9.98
N LEU A 327 5.72 6.13 9.70
CA LEU A 327 4.56 5.29 10.00
C LEU A 327 4.37 5.03 11.50
N MET A 328 5.47 4.91 12.26
CA MET A 328 5.41 4.73 13.72
C MET A 328 5.06 6.02 14.46
N PHE A 329 5.48 7.18 13.94
CA PHE A 329 5.30 8.49 14.58
C PHE A 329 4.71 9.51 13.60
N PRO A 330 3.47 9.31 13.10
CA PRO A 330 2.88 10.18 12.08
C PRO A 330 2.75 11.65 12.51
N HIS A 331 2.85 11.93 13.83
CA HIS A 331 2.78 13.28 14.38
C HIS A 331 4.12 13.85 14.86
N SER A 332 5.22 13.13 14.69
CA SER A 332 6.54 13.59 15.15
C SER A 332 7.26 14.52 14.15
N GLY A 333 6.59 14.96 13.11
CA GLY A 333 7.06 15.98 12.18
C GLY A 333 7.14 17.39 12.76
N LYS A 334 7.49 17.54 14.05
CA LYS A 334 8.06 18.79 14.54
C LYS A 334 9.52 18.80 14.12
N PRO A 335 9.95 19.71 13.22
CA PRO A 335 11.37 19.96 13.05
C PRO A 335 11.90 20.35 14.43
N GLY A 336 12.92 19.62 14.88
CA GLY A 336 13.53 19.87 16.16
C GLY A 336 13.87 21.34 16.29
N ALA A 337 13.42 21.92 17.41
CA ALA A 337 13.93 23.18 17.86
C ALA A 337 15.45 22.97 18.09
N CYS A 338 16.27 23.60 17.26
CA CYS A 338 17.62 24.03 17.61
C CYS A 338 17.53 25.46 18.04
#